data_a600d63a8a3402e8e8740c9a8ed3478b
#
_entry.id   a600d63a8a3402e8e8740c9a8ed3478b
#
_cell.length_a   1.000
_cell.length_b   1.000
_cell.length_c   1.000
_cell.angle_alpha   90.00
_cell.angle_beta   90.00
_cell.angle_gamma   90.00
#
_symmetry.space_group_name_H-M   'P 1'
#
loop_
_entity.id
_entity.type
_entity.pdbx_description
1 polymer ?
#
loop_
_entity_poly.entity_id
_entity_poly.type
_entity_poly.pdbx_seq_one_letter_code
_entity_poly.pdbx_strand_id
1 'polypeptide(L)'
;MKLLVLCFAFLLASTQTLQAAPIQDVGERVKKSMEALKERCTKLGVPKVEGEATVAGKKVPVLFFGTTKMNDYITIVDSIKNDMGGTATLFVKAGSEYVRITTNVQVDGQRAVGTILDPAGKAIVNINKGEAYYGEVDILGKKYTSGYEPIKDAAGKTIGVFYVGYLKL
;
A
#
# COMPACT_ATOMS: atom_id res chain seq x y z
N MET A 1 -23.51 -76.05 -16.44
CA MET A 1 -24.16 -74.76 -16.75
C MET A 1 -23.54 -73.70 -15.84
N LYS A 2 -22.53 -72.95 -16.33
CA LYS A 2 -21.78 -71.96 -15.54
C LYS A 2 -22.32 -70.60 -15.91
N LEU A 3 -22.91 -69.92 -14.94
CA LEU A 3 -23.46 -68.59 -15.08
C LEU A 3 -22.31 -67.53 -14.90
N LEU A 4 -22.03 -66.82 -15.97
CA LEU A 4 -21.00 -65.72 -15.97
C LEU A 4 -21.67 -64.45 -15.56
N VAL A 5 -21.33 -63.92 -14.36
CA VAL A 5 -21.80 -62.64 -13.90
C VAL A 5 -20.80 -61.55 -14.38
N LEU A 6 -21.27 -60.69 -15.28
CA LEU A 6 -20.52 -59.57 -15.82
C LEU A 6 -20.71 -58.36 -14.89
N CYS A 7 -19.69 -58.04 -14.09
CA CYS A 7 -19.68 -56.79 -13.31
C CYS A 7 -19.33 -55.62 -14.22
N PHE A 8 -20.30 -54.74 -14.49
CA PHE A 8 -20.08 -53.43 -15.12
C PHE A 8 -19.64 -52.41 -14.05
N ALA A 9 -18.37 -52.09 -14.04
CA ALA A 9 -17.87 -51.00 -13.21
C ALA A 9 -18.18 -49.66 -13.89
N PHE A 10 -19.12 -48.88 -13.33
CA PHE A 10 -19.41 -47.51 -13.75
C PHE A 10 -18.30 -46.59 -13.21
N LEU A 11 -17.41 -46.14 -14.09
CA LEU A 11 -16.42 -45.12 -13.78
C LEU A 11 -17.13 -43.76 -13.78
N LEU A 12 -17.48 -43.23 -12.60
CA LEU A 12 -17.94 -41.85 -12.41
C LEU A 12 -16.74 -40.91 -12.56
N ALA A 13 -16.58 -40.37 -13.76
CA ALA A 13 -15.66 -39.25 -13.98
C ALA A 13 -16.22 -38.01 -13.29
N SER A 14 -15.67 -37.63 -12.13
CA SER A 14 -15.96 -36.37 -11.48
C SER A 14 -15.33 -35.23 -12.28
N THR A 15 -16.13 -34.51 -13.04
CA THR A 15 -15.72 -33.23 -13.64
C THR A 15 -15.55 -32.19 -12.53
N GLN A 16 -14.33 -31.98 -12.12
CA GLN A 16 -13.99 -30.81 -11.28
C GLN A 16 -14.15 -29.58 -12.15
N THR A 17 -15.21 -28.80 -11.93
CA THR A 17 -15.34 -27.47 -12.47
C THR A 17 -14.25 -26.61 -11.82
N LEU A 18 -13.29 -26.17 -12.64
CA LEU A 18 -12.29 -25.18 -12.23
C LEU A 18 -13.06 -23.88 -11.97
N GLN A 19 -13.37 -23.62 -10.70
CA GLN A 19 -14.04 -22.39 -10.30
C GLN A 19 -12.99 -21.27 -10.36
N ALA A 20 -13.15 -20.36 -11.33
CA ALA A 20 -12.30 -19.18 -11.40
C ALA A 20 -12.37 -18.45 -10.05
N ALA A 21 -11.20 -18.11 -9.47
CA ALA A 21 -11.14 -17.33 -8.25
C ALA A 21 -11.94 -16.02 -8.46
N PRO A 22 -12.76 -15.59 -7.48
CA PRO A 22 -13.55 -14.39 -7.63
C PRO A 22 -12.64 -13.21 -7.93
N ILE A 23 -13.01 -12.41 -8.94
CA ILE A 23 -12.32 -11.14 -9.25
C ILE A 23 -12.43 -10.29 -8.00
N GLN A 24 -11.33 -10.18 -7.25
CA GLN A 24 -11.28 -9.42 -6.02
C GLN A 24 -11.51 -7.94 -6.34
N ASP A 25 -12.50 -7.32 -5.70
CA ASP A 25 -12.75 -5.89 -5.85
C ASP A 25 -11.48 -5.08 -5.55
N VAL A 26 -11.16 -4.12 -6.42
CA VAL A 26 -9.96 -3.29 -6.30
C VAL A 26 -9.95 -2.54 -4.96
N GLY A 27 -11.11 -2.12 -4.46
CA GLY A 27 -11.24 -1.50 -3.15
C GLY A 27 -10.83 -2.42 -1.99
N GLU A 28 -11.20 -3.71 -2.04
CA GLU A 28 -10.73 -4.70 -1.06
C GLU A 28 -9.22 -4.93 -1.15
N ARG A 29 -8.67 -4.99 -2.37
CA ARG A 29 -7.23 -5.11 -2.58
C ARG A 29 -6.46 -3.93 -1.96
N VAL A 30 -6.97 -2.70 -2.14
CA VAL A 30 -6.39 -1.50 -1.51
C VAL A 30 -6.37 -1.63 0.01
N LYS A 31 -7.49 -2.04 0.64
CA LYS A 31 -7.57 -2.22 2.10
C LYS A 31 -6.59 -3.28 2.59
N LYS A 32 -6.56 -4.46 1.96
CA LYS A 32 -5.61 -5.53 2.33
C LYS A 32 -4.15 -5.10 2.19
N SER A 33 -3.82 -4.36 1.13
CA SER A 33 -2.46 -3.83 0.94
C SER A 33 -2.11 -2.77 1.97
N MET A 34 -3.07 -1.93 2.39
CA MET A 34 -2.89 -0.96 3.47
C MET A 34 -2.63 -1.66 4.81
N GLU A 35 -3.43 -2.67 5.14
CA GLU A 35 -3.23 -3.48 6.35
C GLU A 35 -1.84 -4.13 6.35
N ALA A 36 -1.44 -4.74 5.24
CA ALA A 36 -0.11 -5.36 5.10
C ALA A 36 1.03 -4.35 5.25
N LEU A 37 0.91 -3.14 4.64
CA LEU A 37 1.92 -2.09 4.77
C LEU A 37 2.04 -1.62 6.23
N LYS A 38 0.91 -1.35 6.88
CA LYS A 38 0.86 -0.94 8.29
C LYS A 38 1.45 -2.01 9.21
N GLU A 39 1.06 -3.27 9.03
CA GLU A 39 1.57 -4.39 9.82
C GLU A 39 3.10 -4.50 9.68
N ARG A 40 3.64 -4.42 8.47
CA ARG A 40 5.09 -4.48 8.24
C ARG A 40 5.82 -3.32 8.90
N CYS A 41 5.26 -2.11 8.87
CA CYS A 41 5.83 -0.97 9.55
C CYS A 41 5.75 -1.11 11.08
N THR A 42 4.60 -1.48 11.63
CA THR A 42 4.38 -1.58 13.08
C THR A 42 5.18 -2.70 13.73
N LYS A 43 5.50 -3.77 13.00
CA LYS A 43 6.43 -4.82 13.46
C LYS A 43 7.84 -4.29 13.72
N LEU A 44 8.24 -3.18 13.10
CA LEU A 44 9.54 -2.52 13.33
C LEU A 44 9.52 -1.64 14.60
N GLY A 45 8.35 -1.29 15.10
CA GLY A 45 8.17 -0.52 16.34
C GLY A 45 7.21 0.67 16.20
N VAL A 46 7.16 1.48 17.24
CA VAL A 46 6.30 2.68 17.31
C VAL A 46 6.84 3.76 16.36
N PRO A 47 5.97 4.42 15.56
CA PRO A 47 6.40 5.49 14.67
C PRO A 47 6.79 6.75 15.45
N LYS A 48 7.88 7.37 15.02
CA LYS A 48 8.38 8.66 15.52
C LYS A 48 9.10 9.44 14.43
N VAL A 49 9.25 10.73 14.61
CA VAL A 49 10.14 11.58 13.81
C VAL A 49 11.28 12.09 14.68
N GLU A 50 12.50 12.06 14.15
CA GLU A 50 13.71 12.48 14.89
C GLU A 50 14.79 12.96 13.93
N GLY A 51 15.31 14.17 14.16
CA GLY A 51 16.30 14.77 13.27
C GLY A 51 15.76 15.16 11.91
N GLU A 52 16.66 15.52 11.00
CA GLU A 52 16.34 15.95 9.64
C GLU A 52 17.20 15.22 8.61
N ALA A 53 16.66 15.06 7.41
CA ALA A 53 17.38 14.57 6.23
C ALA A 53 17.01 15.40 5.00
N THR A 54 17.88 15.38 4.01
CA THR A 54 17.59 15.99 2.70
C THR A 54 16.99 14.93 1.78
N VAL A 55 15.80 15.21 1.26
CA VAL A 55 15.09 14.35 0.29
C VAL A 55 14.76 15.18 -0.93
N ALA A 56 15.36 14.84 -2.07
CA ALA A 56 15.22 15.59 -3.33
C ALA A 56 15.42 17.13 -3.14
N GLY A 57 16.44 17.50 -2.39
CA GLY A 57 16.77 18.92 -2.12
C GLY A 57 15.95 19.60 -1.01
N LYS A 58 14.95 18.93 -0.44
CA LYS A 58 14.13 19.44 0.66
C LYS A 58 14.60 18.89 2.00
N LYS A 59 14.71 19.74 3.04
CA LYS A 59 14.89 19.32 4.43
C LYS A 59 13.57 18.81 4.97
N VAL A 60 13.56 17.57 5.44
CA VAL A 60 12.38 16.89 5.99
C VAL A 60 12.75 16.15 7.27
N PRO A 61 11.80 15.94 8.20
CA PRO A 61 12.02 15.07 9.34
C PRO A 61 12.38 13.65 8.90
N VAL A 62 13.16 12.94 9.69
CA VAL A 62 13.40 11.52 9.49
C VAL A 62 12.32 10.73 10.21
N LEU A 63 11.57 9.94 9.46
CA LEU A 63 10.55 9.02 9.99
C LEU A 63 11.22 7.71 10.39
N PHE A 64 10.90 7.24 11.59
CA PHE A 64 11.29 5.94 12.10
C PHE A 64 10.09 5.10 12.49
N PHE A 65 10.22 3.79 12.35
CA PHE A 65 9.44 2.81 13.10
C PHE A 65 10.40 2.05 14.02
N GLY A 66 10.24 2.23 15.34
CA GLY A 66 11.25 1.80 16.32
C GLY A 66 12.60 2.46 16.07
N THR A 67 13.60 1.66 15.72
CA THR A 67 14.95 2.13 15.35
C THR A 67 15.20 2.17 13.83
N THR A 68 14.24 1.70 13.04
CA THR A 68 14.40 1.60 11.58
C THR A 68 14.01 2.91 10.90
N LYS A 69 14.97 3.50 10.19
CA LYS A 69 14.76 4.70 9.37
C LYS A 69 13.97 4.35 8.11
N MET A 70 12.88 5.09 7.84
CA MET A 70 12.02 4.88 6.67
C MET A 70 12.40 5.70 5.45
N ASN A 71 13.14 6.80 5.60
CA ASN A 71 13.61 7.59 4.47
C ASN A 71 14.53 6.72 3.60
N ASP A 72 14.14 6.51 2.34
CA ASP A 72 14.78 5.60 1.37
C ASP A 72 14.73 4.09 1.70
N TYR A 73 13.90 3.66 2.65
CA TYR A 73 13.71 2.23 2.95
C TYR A 73 12.77 1.58 1.91
N ILE A 74 13.29 1.39 0.69
CA ILE A 74 12.52 0.91 -0.47
C ILE A 74 11.98 -0.51 -0.29
N THR A 75 12.66 -1.37 0.48
CA THR A 75 12.27 -2.76 0.70
C THR A 75 10.82 -2.89 1.18
N ILE A 76 10.38 -1.98 2.04
CA ILE A 76 9.03 -2.08 2.62
C ILE A 76 7.94 -1.81 1.59
N VAL A 77 8.13 -0.83 0.70
CA VAL A 77 7.16 -0.51 -0.36
C VAL A 77 7.23 -1.49 -1.53
N ASP A 78 8.42 -1.99 -1.85
CA ASP A 78 8.60 -3.01 -2.89
C ASP A 78 8.00 -4.35 -2.50
N SER A 79 8.03 -4.72 -1.22
CA SER A 79 7.38 -5.92 -0.73
C SER A 79 5.86 -5.91 -0.96
N ILE A 80 5.21 -4.73 -0.87
CA ILE A 80 3.78 -4.59 -1.20
C ILE A 80 3.54 -4.82 -2.69
N LYS A 81 4.41 -4.28 -3.55
CA LYS A 81 4.30 -4.50 -5.00
C LYS A 81 4.49 -5.96 -5.37
N ASN A 82 5.49 -6.61 -4.78
CA ASN A 82 5.82 -8.01 -5.07
C ASN A 82 4.72 -8.98 -4.64
N ASP A 83 4.15 -8.77 -3.45
CA ASP A 83 3.19 -9.70 -2.86
C ASP A 83 1.75 -9.41 -3.27
N MET A 84 1.41 -8.16 -3.56
CA MET A 84 0.03 -7.72 -3.75
C MET A 84 -0.21 -6.97 -5.08
N GLY A 85 0.86 -6.62 -5.82
CA GLY A 85 0.78 -5.97 -7.13
C GLY A 85 0.44 -4.48 -7.10
N GLY A 86 0.31 -3.87 -5.90
CA GLY A 86 -0.02 -2.46 -5.74
C GLY A 86 1.21 -1.56 -5.61
N THR A 87 0.98 -0.25 -5.81
CA THR A 87 1.97 0.77 -5.44
C THR A 87 1.85 1.11 -3.96
N ALA A 88 2.96 1.48 -3.31
CA ALA A 88 3.00 1.89 -1.93
C ALA A 88 3.96 3.07 -1.71
N THR A 89 3.66 3.88 -0.70
CA THR A 89 4.47 5.04 -0.31
C THR A 89 4.36 5.29 1.19
N LEU A 90 5.43 5.79 1.79
CA LEU A 90 5.40 6.50 3.05
C LEU A 90 5.72 7.97 2.81
N PHE A 91 4.90 8.84 3.40
CA PHE A 91 5.15 10.26 3.46
C PHE A 91 5.52 10.66 4.88
N VAL A 92 6.36 11.68 5.03
CA VAL A 92 6.59 12.36 6.31
C VAL A 92 5.98 13.75 6.27
N LYS A 93 5.44 14.20 7.40
CA LYS A 93 4.92 15.56 7.55
C LYS A 93 6.10 16.53 7.71
N ALA A 94 6.21 17.50 6.82
CA ALA A 94 7.20 18.56 6.82
C ALA A 94 6.48 19.91 6.74
N GLY A 95 6.28 20.56 7.89
CA GLY A 95 5.44 21.75 7.98
C GLY A 95 3.99 21.47 7.61
N SER A 96 3.47 22.14 6.58
CA SER A 96 2.12 21.92 6.03
C SER A 96 2.07 20.84 4.94
N GLU A 97 3.22 20.37 4.45
CA GLU A 97 3.32 19.39 3.37
C GLU A 97 3.51 17.96 3.91
N TYR A 98 3.14 16.98 3.09
CA TYR A 98 3.51 15.58 3.28
C TYR A 98 4.44 15.19 2.13
N VAL A 99 5.71 14.98 2.44
CA VAL A 99 6.77 14.68 1.46
C VAL A 99 6.98 13.19 1.33
N ARG A 100 7.00 12.69 0.10
CA ARG A 100 7.20 11.28 -0.23
C ARG A 100 8.65 10.88 0.04
N ILE A 101 8.89 10.07 1.08
CA ILE A 101 10.24 9.69 1.54
C ILE A 101 10.69 8.31 1.10
N THR A 102 9.74 7.42 0.83
CA THR A 102 10.00 6.12 0.18
C THR A 102 8.79 5.70 -0.62
N THR A 103 9.00 5.16 -1.82
CA THR A 103 7.92 4.84 -2.75
C THR A 103 8.36 3.87 -3.84
N ASN A 104 7.42 3.11 -4.38
CA ASN A 104 7.57 2.41 -5.65
C ASN A 104 6.71 3.01 -6.78
N VAL A 105 6.03 4.15 -6.52
CA VAL A 105 5.43 4.97 -7.60
C VAL A 105 6.55 5.55 -8.43
N GLN A 106 6.43 5.45 -9.75
CA GLN A 106 7.45 5.94 -10.71
C GLN A 106 6.86 6.95 -11.68
N VAL A 107 7.70 7.93 -12.04
CA VAL A 107 7.51 8.87 -13.13
C VAL A 107 8.76 8.80 -13.99
N ASP A 108 8.61 8.60 -15.28
CA ASP A 108 9.70 8.49 -16.25
C ASP A 108 10.81 7.49 -15.81
N GLY A 109 10.39 6.37 -15.21
CA GLY A 109 11.27 5.33 -14.73
C GLY A 109 11.98 5.62 -13.39
N GLN A 110 11.80 6.81 -12.82
CA GLN A 110 12.39 7.22 -11.53
C GLN A 110 11.34 7.13 -10.42
N ARG A 111 11.75 6.72 -9.21
CA ARG A 111 10.88 6.77 -8.03
C ARG A 111 10.53 8.22 -7.70
N ALA A 112 9.26 8.49 -7.47
CA ALA A 112 8.75 9.84 -7.25
C ALA A 112 9.08 10.39 -5.84
N VAL A 113 10.27 10.06 -5.30
CA VAL A 113 10.76 10.54 -4.00
C VAL A 113 10.88 12.07 -4.02
N GLY A 114 10.50 12.71 -2.92
CA GLY A 114 10.54 14.18 -2.77
C GLY A 114 9.32 14.90 -3.32
N THR A 115 8.43 14.24 -4.05
CA THR A 115 7.14 14.84 -4.43
C THR A 115 6.21 14.93 -3.22
N ILE A 116 5.23 15.82 -3.25
CA ILE A 116 4.30 16.03 -2.14
C ILE A 116 2.95 15.36 -2.41
N LEU A 117 2.24 15.04 -1.34
CA LEU A 117 0.82 14.74 -1.41
C LEU A 117 0.09 15.97 -1.93
N ASP A 118 -0.78 15.78 -2.93
CA ASP A 118 -1.48 16.88 -3.58
C ASP A 118 -2.24 17.75 -2.55
N PRO A 119 -1.85 19.03 -2.38
CA PRO A 119 -2.46 19.93 -1.41
C PRO A 119 -3.91 20.32 -1.75
N ALA A 120 -4.34 20.15 -3.00
CA ALA A 120 -5.71 20.36 -3.45
C ALA A 120 -6.50 19.05 -3.55
N GLY A 121 -5.87 17.92 -3.27
CA GLY A 121 -6.45 16.59 -3.40
C GLY A 121 -7.45 16.25 -2.28
N LYS A 122 -8.35 15.31 -2.57
CA LYS A 122 -9.34 14.84 -1.58
C LYS A 122 -8.70 14.18 -0.35
N ALA A 123 -7.59 13.45 -0.56
CA ALA A 123 -6.93 12.71 0.52
C ALA A 123 -6.40 13.62 1.62
N ILE A 124 -5.78 14.77 1.27
CA ILE A 124 -5.16 15.65 2.26
C ILE A 124 -6.16 16.25 3.24
N VAL A 125 -7.42 16.46 2.81
CA VAL A 125 -8.50 16.98 3.66
C VAL A 125 -8.78 16.03 4.83
N ASN A 126 -8.88 14.73 4.55
CA ASN A 126 -9.09 13.71 5.57
C ASN A 126 -7.84 13.52 6.44
N ILE A 127 -6.67 13.45 5.81
CA ILE A 127 -5.39 13.26 6.51
C ILE A 127 -5.12 14.39 7.51
N ASN A 128 -5.44 15.64 7.17
CA ASN A 128 -5.30 16.78 8.08
C ASN A 128 -6.24 16.72 9.28
N LYS A 129 -7.36 15.99 9.17
CA LYS A 129 -8.26 15.68 10.31
C LYS A 129 -7.81 14.43 11.10
N GLY A 130 -6.74 13.76 10.66
CA GLY A 130 -6.30 12.50 11.23
C GLY A 130 -7.17 11.30 10.84
N GLU A 131 -7.89 11.41 9.72
CA GLU A 131 -8.81 10.41 9.17
C GLU A 131 -8.22 9.74 7.92
N ALA A 132 -8.67 8.52 7.63
CA ALA A 132 -8.33 7.81 6.41
C ALA A 132 -9.12 8.34 5.21
N TYR A 133 -8.54 8.20 4.01
CA TYR A 133 -9.23 8.41 2.75
C TYR A 133 -9.08 7.17 1.86
N TYR A 134 -10.18 6.71 1.31
CA TYR A 134 -10.21 5.65 0.30
C TYR A 134 -11.04 6.12 -0.89
N GLY A 135 -10.48 6.02 -2.08
CA GLY A 135 -11.16 6.46 -3.29
C GLY A 135 -10.24 6.63 -4.49
N GLU A 136 -10.82 7.19 -5.54
CA GLU A 136 -10.06 7.50 -6.76
C GLU A 136 -9.32 8.83 -6.61
N VAL A 137 -8.07 8.83 -7.02
CA VAL A 137 -7.19 10.01 -7.06
C VAL A 137 -6.39 10.03 -8.34
N ASP A 138 -5.97 11.22 -8.75
CA ASP A 138 -4.92 11.40 -9.74
C ASP A 138 -3.56 11.44 -9.01
N ILE A 139 -2.62 10.65 -9.51
CA ILE A 139 -1.25 10.63 -8.99
C ILE A 139 -0.33 10.85 -10.18
N LEU A 140 0.24 12.04 -10.27
CA LEU A 140 1.20 12.40 -11.30
C LEU A 140 0.67 12.11 -12.73
N GLY A 141 -0.60 12.49 -12.97
CA GLY A 141 -1.28 12.35 -14.26
C GLY A 141 -1.89 10.97 -14.54
N LYS A 142 -1.90 10.06 -13.55
CA LYS A 142 -2.50 8.73 -13.70
C LYS A 142 -3.56 8.50 -12.65
N LYS A 143 -4.69 7.88 -13.05
CA LYS A 143 -5.78 7.56 -12.12
C LYS A 143 -5.51 6.28 -11.36
N TYR A 144 -5.70 6.33 -10.04
CA TYR A 144 -5.55 5.19 -9.13
C TYR A 144 -6.80 5.03 -8.25
N THR A 145 -7.13 3.79 -7.94
CA THR A 145 -7.95 3.48 -6.76
C THR A 145 -6.99 3.32 -5.59
N SER A 146 -7.13 4.15 -4.56
CA SER A 146 -6.11 4.35 -3.53
C SER A 146 -6.67 4.41 -2.13
N GLY A 147 -5.80 4.13 -1.15
CA GLY A 147 -6.00 4.38 0.25
C GLY A 147 -4.87 5.24 0.82
N TYR A 148 -5.23 6.15 1.71
CA TYR A 148 -4.33 6.98 2.49
C TYR A 148 -4.74 6.87 3.95
N GLU A 149 -3.79 6.58 4.84
CA GLU A 149 -4.04 6.57 6.28
C GLU A 149 -2.95 7.34 7.02
N PRO A 150 -3.31 8.10 8.09
CA PRO A 150 -2.33 8.85 8.85
C PRO A 150 -1.39 7.91 9.61
N ILE A 151 -0.10 8.25 9.61
CA ILE A 151 0.88 7.70 10.54
C ILE A 151 0.84 8.60 11.78
N LYS A 152 0.48 8.03 12.94
CA LYS A 152 0.37 8.78 14.21
C LYS A 152 1.47 8.33 15.17
N ASP A 153 2.12 9.29 15.83
CA ASP A 153 3.06 9.01 16.90
C ASP A 153 2.35 8.53 18.19
N ALA A 154 3.12 8.24 19.23
CA ALA A 154 2.60 7.80 20.51
C ALA A 154 1.63 8.78 21.19
N ALA A 155 1.70 10.08 20.83
CA ALA A 155 0.79 11.11 21.32
C ALA A 155 -0.48 11.24 20.46
N GLY A 156 -0.63 10.43 19.40
CA GLY A 156 -1.75 10.48 18.46
C GLY A 156 -1.64 11.58 17.41
N LYS A 157 -0.51 12.30 17.32
CA LYS A 157 -0.27 13.33 16.33
C LYS A 157 0.07 12.71 14.98
N THR A 158 -0.54 13.20 13.91
CA THR A 158 -0.20 12.80 12.54
C THR A 158 1.20 13.33 12.17
N ILE A 159 2.14 12.41 11.95
CA ILE A 159 3.55 12.68 11.59
C ILE A 159 3.90 12.23 10.17
N GLY A 160 3.00 11.54 9.50
CA GLY A 160 3.19 11.04 8.14
C GLY A 160 1.91 10.41 7.57
N VAL A 161 2.05 9.75 6.41
CA VAL A 161 0.93 9.10 5.72
C VAL A 161 1.40 7.80 5.10
N PHE A 162 0.63 6.73 5.31
CA PHE A 162 0.67 5.52 4.50
C PHE A 162 -0.13 5.73 3.23
N TYR A 163 0.37 5.24 2.12
CA TYR A 163 -0.35 5.20 0.86
C TYR A 163 -0.20 3.83 0.20
N VAL A 164 -1.29 3.36 -0.36
CA VAL A 164 -1.33 2.24 -1.32
C VAL A 164 -2.28 2.57 -2.47
N GLY A 165 -2.01 2.02 -3.65
CA GLY A 165 -2.88 2.26 -4.80
C GLY A 165 -2.68 1.27 -5.94
N TYR A 166 -3.73 1.14 -6.74
CA TYR A 166 -3.76 0.34 -7.96
C TYR A 166 -4.11 1.23 -9.13
N LEU A 167 -3.28 1.17 -10.18
CA LEU A 167 -3.52 1.90 -11.41
C LEU A 167 -4.87 1.48 -12.01
N LYS A 168 -5.65 2.46 -12.40
CA LYS A 168 -6.88 2.24 -13.16
C LYS A 168 -6.53 2.12 -14.64
N LEU A 169 -6.81 0.97 -15.21
CA LEU A 169 -6.64 0.67 -16.64
C LEU A 169 -7.81 1.22 -17.43
#